data_f4e6c07d52c55f34de1f2a0335230db9
#
_entry.id   f4e6c07d52c55f34de1f2a0335230db9
#
_cell.length_a   1.000
_cell.length_b   1.000
_cell.length_c   1.000
_cell.angle_alpha   90.00
_cell.angle_beta   90.00
_cell.angle_gamma   90.00
#
_symmetry.space_group_name_H-M   'P 1'
#
loop_
_entity.id
_entity.type
_entity.pdbx_description
1 polymer ?
#
loop_
_entity_poly.entity_id
_entity_poly.type
_entity_poly.pdbx_seq_one_letter_code
_entity_poly.pdbx_strand_id
1 'polypeptide(L)'
;MTDALRYLTERDVVSVLDIPKAIEALHAMLVAQGREQARNLPKALATWGDGSSMHALGSVQTGAGGYAGFKTWVHTKSGGGSLFSLFDAESGFLRAVIEARALGMLRTAAISGVA
;
A
#
# COMPACT_ATOMS: atom_id res chain seq x y z
N MET A 1 -2.39 -25.95 3.92
CA MET A 1 -3.25 -25.30 2.94
C MET A 1 -2.63 -23.98 2.51
N THR A 2 -2.54 -23.80 1.24
CA THR A 2 -2.05 -22.54 0.69
C THR A 2 -3.21 -21.61 0.39
N ASP A 3 -3.12 -20.39 0.84
CA ASP A 3 -4.05 -19.36 0.42
C ASP A 3 -3.79 -19.02 -1.04
N ALA A 4 -4.84 -18.97 -1.83
CA ALA A 4 -4.72 -18.55 -3.22
C ALA A 4 -4.29 -17.07 -3.27
N LEU A 5 -3.42 -16.74 -4.21
CA LEU A 5 -3.09 -15.36 -4.53
C LEU A 5 -4.36 -14.62 -4.97
N ARG A 6 -4.61 -13.47 -4.39
CA ARG A 6 -5.74 -12.63 -4.74
C ARG A 6 -5.27 -11.43 -5.57
N TYR A 7 -5.96 -11.19 -6.67
CA TYR A 7 -5.83 -9.94 -7.41
C TYR A 7 -7.06 -9.10 -7.11
N LEU A 8 -6.84 -7.90 -6.52
CA LEU A 8 -7.92 -7.00 -6.14
C LEU A 8 -7.94 -5.81 -7.09
N THR A 9 -9.08 -5.64 -7.76
CA THR A 9 -9.30 -4.51 -8.67
C THR A 9 -9.65 -3.25 -7.91
N GLU A 10 -9.67 -2.11 -8.60
CA GLU A 10 -10.16 -0.85 -8.02
C GLU A 10 -11.58 -1.01 -7.47
N ARG A 11 -12.43 -1.72 -8.19
CA ARG A 11 -13.81 -2.01 -7.74
C ARG A 11 -13.81 -2.81 -6.45
N ASP A 12 -12.96 -3.83 -6.34
CA ASP A 12 -12.88 -4.65 -5.14
C ASP A 12 -12.47 -3.79 -3.93
N VAL A 13 -11.51 -2.89 -4.11
CA VAL A 13 -11.04 -2.01 -3.04
C VAL A 13 -12.17 -1.11 -2.54
N VAL A 14 -12.88 -0.44 -3.44
CA VAL A 14 -13.95 0.49 -3.02
C VAL A 14 -15.15 -0.25 -2.44
N SER A 15 -15.32 -1.54 -2.72
CA SER A 15 -16.41 -2.32 -2.16
C SER A 15 -16.19 -2.71 -0.69
N VAL A 16 -14.94 -2.74 -0.23
CA VAL A 16 -14.60 -3.20 1.13
C VAL A 16 -14.01 -2.12 2.01
N LEU A 17 -13.51 -1.03 1.44
CA LEU A 17 -12.81 0.02 2.17
C LEU A 17 -13.50 1.37 1.97
N ASP A 18 -13.77 2.05 3.06
CA ASP A 18 -14.30 3.41 3.08
C ASP A 18 -13.39 4.32 3.91
N ILE A 19 -13.71 5.61 3.98
CA ILE A 19 -12.88 6.57 4.73
C ILE A 19 -12.81 6.23 6.22
N PRO A 20 -13.91 5.89 6.93
CA PRO A 20 -13.80 5.49 8.34
C PRO A 20 -12.89 4.29 8.57
N LYS A 21 -12.98 3.25 7.73
CA LYS A 21 -12.12 2.08 7.84
C LYS A 21 -10.66 2.42 7.52
N ALA A 22 -10.42 3.29 6.54
CA ALA A 22 -9.08 3.73 6.20
C ALA A 22 -8.46 4.54 7.35
N ILE A 23 -9.21 5.40 8.02
CA ILE A 23 -8.76 6.15 9.19
C ILE A 23 -8.38 5.19 10.31
N GLU A 24 -9.21 4.19 10.59
CA GLU A 24 -8.96 3.19 11.63
C GLU A 24 -7.67 2.41 11.34
N ALA A 25 -7.51 1.93 10.09
CA ALA A 25 -6.32 1.19 9.69
C ALA A 25 -5.05 2.05 9.78
N LEU A 26 -5.13 3.30 9.32
CA LEU A 26 -4.00 4.22 9.37
C LEU A 26 -3.61 4.56 10.79
N HIS A 27 -4.58 4.81 11.66
CA HIS A 27 -4.33 5.07 13.07
C HIS A 27 -3.62 3.88 13.72
N ALA A 28 -4.10 2.66 13.50
CA ALA A 28 -3.46 1.45 14.03
C ALA A 28 -2.02 1.31 13.54
N MET A 29 -1.77 1.63 12.28
CA MET A 29 -0.42 1.57 11.69
C MET A 29 0.50 2.62 12.30
N LEU A 30 0.02 3.83 12.54
CA LEU A 30 0.82 4.88 13.19
C LEU A 30 1.16 4.51 14.63
N VAL A 31 0.24 3.88 15.36
CA VAL A 31 0.52 3.34 16.69
C VAL A 31 1.60 2.27 16.62
N ALA A 32 1.51 1.33 15.67
CA ALA A 32 2.51 0.29 15.47
C ALA A 32 3.87 0.88 15.14
N GLN A 33 3.91 1.91 14.30
CA GLN A 33 5.16 2.62 13.95
C GLN A 33 5.77 3.28 15.19
N GLY A 34 4.97 3.90 16.04
CA GLY A 34 5.43 4.50 17.28
C GLY A 34 5.99 3.48 18.27
N ARG A 35 5.55 2.23 18.18
CA ARG A 35 6.06 1.10 18.98
C ARG A 35 7.18 0.32 18.29
N GLU A 36 7.69 0.83 17.18
CA GLU A 36 8.74 0.19 16.38
C GLU A 36 8.33 -1.17 15.78
N GLN A 37 7.01 -1.37 15.62
CA GLN A 37 6.45 -2.58 15.01
C GLN A 37 6.12 -2.39 13.54
N ALA A 38 6.29 -1.19 13.02
CA ALA A 38 6.09 -0.87 11.62
C ALA A 38 7.12 0.17 11.19
N ARG A 39 7.58 0.09 9.95
CA ARG A 39 8.52 1.06 9.39
C ARG A 39 8.38 1.15 7.89
N ASN A 40 8.71 2.32 7.37
CA ASN A 40 8.80 2.56 5.93
C ASN A 40 10.24 2.37 5.46
N LEU A 41 10.39 1.87 4.23
CA LEU A 41 11.66 1.84 3.54
C LEU A 41 11.89 3.18 2.83
N PRO A 42 13.15 3.54 2.53
CA PRO A 42 13.42 4.69 1.69
C PRO A 42 12.72 4.56 0.33
N LYS A 43 12.14 5.66 -0.13
CA LYS A 43 11.43 5.69 -1.41
C LYS A 43 12.43 5.59 -2.57
N ALA A 44 12.16 4.72 -3.52
CA ALA A 44 12.91 4.63 -4.76
C ALA A 44 12.23 5.48 -5.84
N LEU A 45 13.03 6.16 -6.64
CA LEU A 45 12.56 7.07 -7.67
C LEU A 45 13.48 7.03 -8.88
N ALA A 46 12.90 6.94 -10.06
CA ALA A 46 13.59 7.16 -11.33
C ALA A 46 12.76 8.09 -12.20
N THR A 47 13.45 8.91 -12.97
CA THR A 47 12.81 9.80 -13.94
C THR A 47 13.44 9.58 -15.30
N TRP A 48 12.67 9.77 -16.35
CA TRP A 48 13.17 9.66 -17.73
C TRP A 48 12.30 10.50 -18.66
N GLY A 49 12.83 10.82 -19.80
CA GLY A 49 12.11 11.57 -20.82
C GLY A 49 11.63 12.92 -20.29
N ASP A 50 10.51 13.35 -20.79
CA ASP A 50 9.92 14.65 -20.44
C ASP A 50 8.72 14.41 -19.49
N GLY A 51 9.01 14.40 -18.21
CA GLY A 51 7.98 14.32 -17.18
C GLY A 51 7.54 12.92 -16.80
N SER A 52 8.27 11.88 -17.19
CA SER A 52 7.97 10.51 -16.76
C SER A 52 8.70 10.17 -15.48
N SER A 53 8.07 9.36 -14.64
CA SER A 53 8.64 8.93 -13.37
C SER A 53 8.15 7.56 -12.96
N MET A 54 8.98 6.84 -12.22
CA MET A 54 8.63 5.58 -11.57
C MET A 54 9.01 5.67 -10.11
N HIS A 55 8.13 5.20 -9.24
CA HIS A 55 8.32 5.23 -7.79
C HIS A 55 8.06 3.86 -7.19
N ALA A 56 8.76 3.56 -6.12
CA ALA A 56 8.44 2.42 -5.27
C ALA A 56 8.56 2.83 -3.80
N LEU A 57 7.57 2.47 -3.01
CA LEU A 57 7.53 2.75 -1.58
C LEU A 57 7.11 1.48 -0.86
N GLY A 58 7.97 1.02 0.04
CA GLY A 58 7.72 -0.20 0.80
C GLY A 58 7.55 0.08 2.28
N SER A 59 6.89 -0.86 2.94
CA SER A 59 6.76 -0.84 4.39
C SER A 59 6.62 -2.26 4.93
N VAL A 60 6.90 -2.40 6.22
CA VAL A 60 6.75 -3.67 6.91
C VAL A 60 6.14 -3.42 8.28
N GLN A 61 5.20 -4.26 8.64
CA GLN A 61 4.66 -4.35 9.99
C GLN A 61 4.99 -5.74 10.51
N THR A 62 5.70 -5.80 11.62
CA THR A 62 6.08 -7.04 12.28
C THR A 62 5.07 -7.42 13.37
N GLY A 63 5.22 -8.62 13.93
CA GLY A 63 4.29 -9.15 14.91
C GLY A 63 3.36 -10.17 14.29
N ALA A 64 2.53 -10.79 15.12
CA ALA A 64 1.58 -11.80 14.66
C ALA A 64 0.61 -11.19 13.64
N GLY A 65 0.50 -11.82 12.47
CA GLY A 65 -0.33 -11.31 11.39
C GLY A 65 0.23 -10.09 10.68
N GLY A 66 1.54 -9.86 10.79
CA GLY A 66 2.18 -8.73 10.12
C GLY A 66 2.27 -8.88 8.61
N TYR A 67 2.43 -7.76 7.94
CA TYR A 67 2.51 -7.68 6.48
C TYR A 67 3.73 -6.90 6.04
N ALA A 68 4.22 -7.22 4.87
CA ALA A 68 5.22 -6.44 4.17
C ALA A 68 4.71 -6.17 2.75
N GLY A 69 5.03 -5.03 2.19
CA GLY A 69 4.54 -4.74 0.86
C GLY A 69 5.18 -3.54 0.21
N PHE A 70 4.96 -3.45 -1.10
CA PHE A 70 5.44 -2.34 -1.91
C PHE A 70 4.30 -1.78 -2.75
N LYS A 71 4.19 -0.47 -2.75
CA LYS A 71 3.43 0.25 -3.76
C LYS A 71 4.40 0.71 -4.84
N THR A 72 4.11 0.34 -6.09
CA THR A 72 4.85 0.82 -7.25
C THR A 72 3.91 1.60 -8.16
N TRP A 73 4.39 2.70 -8.71
CA TRP A 73 3.59 3.46 -9.66
C TRP A 73 4.47 4.15 -10.69
N VAL A 74 3.89 4.32 -11.85
CA VAL A 74 4.52 5.01 -12.98
C VAL A 74 3.60 6.11 -13.43
N HIS A 75 4.17 7.25 -13.76
CA HIS A 75 3.44 8.39 -14.29
C HIS A 75 4.14 8.89 -15.55
N THR A 76 3.34 9.11 -16.59
CA THR A 76 3.80 9.66 -17.86
C THR A 76 2.81 10.71 -18.36
N LYS A 77 3.15 11.40 -19.44
CA LYS A 77 2.20 12.32 -20.08
C LYS A 77 0.93 11.64 -20.56
N SER A 78 1.02 10.35 -20.91
CA SER A 78 -0.13 9.59 -21.40
C SER A 78 -0.98 9.02 -20.30
N GLY A 79 -0.53 9.08 -19.06
CA GLY A 79 -1.23 8.52 -17.91
C GLY A 79 -0.31 7.78 -16.98
N GLY A 80 -0.90 7.02 -16.08
CA GLY A 80 -0.14 6.27 -15.09
C GLY A 80 -0.95 5.12 -14.50
N GLY A 81 -0.26 4.31 -13.72
CA GLY A 81 -0.88 3.22 -12.98
C GLY A 81 -0.13 2.95 -11.70
N SER A 82 -0.80 2.32 -10.75
CA SER A 82 -0.22 1.96 -9.48
C SER A 82 -0.68 0.58 -9.04
N LEU A 83 0.21 -0.12 -8.37
CA LEU A 83 -0.02 -1.49 -7.92
C LEU A 83 0.61 -1.67 -6.55
N PHE A 84 -0.05 -2.41 -5.67
CA PHE A 84 0.48 -2.79 -4.37
C PHE A 84 0.65 -4.30 -4.31
N SER A 85 1.85 -4.75 -3.94
CA SER A 85 2.11 -6.16 -3.66
C SER A 85 2.19 -6.38 -2.16
N LEU A 86 1.37 -7.29 -1.65
CA LEU A 86 1.23 -7.56 -0.22
C LEU A 86 1.70 -8.96 0.10
N PHE A 87 2.67 -9.05 1.01
CA PHE A 87 3.25 -10.29 1.48
C PHE A 87 2.92 -10.51 2.95
N ASP A 88 2.83 -11.77 3.35
CA ASP A 88 2.86 -12.14 4.76
C ASP A 88 4.28 -11.94 5.27
N ALA A 89 4.46 -11.13 6.32
CA ALA A 89 5.80 -10.80 6.81
C ALA A 89 6.49 -11.98 7.50
N GLU A 90 5.73 -12.95 7.98
CA GLU A 90 6.28 -14.11 8.68
C GLU A 90 6.66 -15.24 7.71
N SER A 91 5.75 -15.59 6.81
CA SER A 91 5.96 -16.70 5.86
C SER A 91 6.69 -16.28 4.58
N GLY A 92 6.60 -15.01 4.21
CA GLY A 92 7.12 -14.50 2.95
C GLY A 92 6.22 -14.78 1.75
N PHE A 93 5.05 -15.36 1.94
CA PHE A 93 4.14 -15.67 0.84
C PHE A 93 3.46 -14.40 0.32
N LEU A 94 3.39 -14.31 -1.00
CA LEU A 94 2.61 -13.26 -1.65
C LEU A 94 1.12 -13.53 -1.41
N ARG A 95 0.44 -12.58 -0.79
CA ARG A 95 -0.96 -12.71 -0.39
C ARG A 95 -1.90 -12.05 -1.39
N ALA A 96 -1.51 -10.90 -1.92
CA ALA A 96 -2.37 -10.16 -2.82
C ALA A 96 -1.58 -9.22 -3.71
N VAL A 97 -2.13 -8.97 -4.88
CA VAL A 97 -1.74 -7.88 -5.76
C VAL A 97 -2.97 -6.98 -5.86
N ILE A 98 -2.81 -5.69 -5.56
CA ILE A 98 -3.93 -4.77 -5.38
C ILE A 98 -3.73 -3.58 -6.31
N GLU A 99 -4.73 -3.30 -7.16
CA GLU A 99 -4.77 -2.04 -7.90
C GLU A 99 -4.90 -0.91 -6.88
N ALA A 100 -4.02 0.08 -6.96
CA ALA A 100 -3.76 0.93 -5.80
C ALA A 100 -4.16 2.40 -5.98
N ARG A 101 -4.95 2.74 -6.99
CA ARG A 101 -5.41 4.12 -7.20
C ARG A 101 -6.40 4.54 -6.10
N ALA A 102 -7.47 3.79 -5.91
CA ALA A 102 -8.46 4.07 -4.87
C ALA A 102 -7.83 3.96 -3.49
N LEU A 103 -6.98 2.96 -3.28
CA LEU A 103 -6.26 2.78 -2.01
C LEU A 103 -5.41 4.00 -1.67
N GLY A 104 -4.68 4.54 -2.63
CA GLY A 104 -3.87 5.75 -2.44
C GLY A 104 -4.70 6.98 -2.14
N MET A 105 -5.83 7.13 -2.82
CA MET A 105 -6.76 8.24 -2.57
C MET A 105 -7.37 8.17 -1.18
N LEU A 106 -7.80 6.99 -0.75
CA LEU A 106 -8.35 6.77 0.59
C LEU A 106 -7.31 7.01 1.68
N ARG A 107 -6.08 6.57 1.47
CA ARG A 107 -4.99 6.81 2.41
C ARG A 107 -4.71 8.30 2.56
N THR A 108 -4.69 9.04 1.47
CA THR A 108 -4.47 10.49 1.48
C THR A 108 -5.61 11.21 2.21
N ALA A 109 -6.85 10.83 1.94
CA ALA A 109 -8.01 11.40 2.63
C ALA A 109 -8.00 11.04 4.13
N ALA A 110 -7.61 9.80 4.46
CA ALA A 110 -7.63 9.31 5.83
C ALA A 110 -6.61 10.01 6.73
N ILE A 111 -5.47 10.46 6.20
CA ILE A 111 -4.45 11.13 7.01
C ILE A 111 -5.01 12.42 7.64
N SER A 112 -5.89 13.12 6.96
CA SER A 112 -6.56 14.30 7.51
C SER A 112 -7.50 13.95 8.66
N GLY A 113 -8.12 12.77 8.61
CA GLY A 113 -9.03 12.30 9.66
C GLY A 113 -8.30 11.81 10.91
N VAL A 114 -7.03 11.41 10.78
CA VAL A 114 -6.19 10.99 11.92
C VAL A 114 -5.56 12.20 12.60
N ALA A 115 -5.22 13.21 11.84
CA ALA A 115 -4.64 14.46 12.36
C ALA A 115 -5.68 15.23 13.24
#